data_d12c9e2ae895d390214b564ade80e577
#
_entry.id   d12c9e2ae895d390214b564ade80e577
#
_cell.length_a   1.000
_cell.length_b   1.000
_cell.length_c   1.000
_cell.angle_alpha   90.00
_cell.angle_beta   90.00
_cell.angle_gamma   90.00
#
_symmetry.space_group_name_H-M   'P 1'
#
loop_
_entity.id
_entity.type
_entity.pdbx_description
1 polymer ?
#
loop_
_entity_poly.entity_id
_entity_poly.type
_entity_poly.pdbx_seq_one_letter_code
_entity_poly.pdbx_strand_id
1 'polypeptide(L)'
;MNTITPTEALVRCIEHREIFHDEMLHLMRMLMRGEMSPQIAAALLMGLRVKKESVGEITAAAQVMREFATPVITPDPSELLDMCGTGGDGSNTFNISTAAMFVAAAAGVKVAKHGNRSASSSSGSADVLEALGASLVFSPEQVAASIEETNIGFMFAPAHHGAMKNIAAVRKELGVRTIFNILGPLTNPASAGNQLMGVFHPDLVGIQVRVMQRLGAKHVLIVHGKDGMDEASLGAATLVGELKDGQVREYEIHPEDFGMAMTSNRSIRVNSREESAALIMEALNNQEGTARDIVGLNAGLAIYAANRTDSIEAGLKLAFETIANGAAREKLEQFCSYTRKLNA
;
A
#
# COMPACT_ATOMS: atom_id res chain seq x y z
N MET A 1 -16.03 2.70 -32.21
CA MET A 1 -16.64 3.03 -30.91
C MET A 1 -16.48 4.51 -30.71
N ASN A 2 -17.57 5.25 -30.43
CA ASN A 2 -17.45 6.67 -30.09
C ASN A 2 -16.67 6.75 -28.75
N THR A 3 -15.44 7.25 -28.79
CA THR A 3 -14.64 7.52 -27.62
C THR A 3 -15.11 8.82 -26.99
N ILE A 4 -15.40 8.80 -25.68
CA ILE A 4 -15.79 10.01 -24.95
C ILE A 4 -14.71 11.08 -25.04
N THR A 5 -15.09 12.32 -25.25
CA THR A 5 -14.17 13.46 -25.15
C THR A 5 -13.99 13.90 -23.70
N PRO A 6 -12.86 14.54 -23.33
CA PRO A 6 -12.70 15.10 -21.99
C PRO A 6 -13.81 16.09 -21.59
N THR A 7 -14.35 16.87 -22.54
CA THR A 7 -15.47 17.79 -22.28
C THR A 7 -16.76 17.06 -21.95
N GLU A 8 -17.10 15.99 -22.68
CA GLU A 8 -18.27 15.16 -22.37
C GLU A 8 -18.12 14.47 -21.00
N ALA A 9 -16.90 14.04 -20.65
CA ALA A 9 -16.61 13.49 -19.32
C ALA A 9 -16.83 14.53 -18.21
N LEU A 10 -16.41 15.79 -18.43
CA LEU A 10 -16.67 16.88 -17.50
C LEU A 10 -18.16 17.14 -17.31
N VAL A 11 -18.95 17.12 -18.39
CA VAL A 11 -20.41 17.25 -18.29
C VAL A 11 -21.00 16.15 -17.42
N ARG A 12 -20.57 14.88 -17.60
CA ARG A 12 -21.01 13.78 -16.72
C ARG A 12 -20.62 13.99 -15.27
N CYS A 13 -19.40 14.46 -14.99
CA CYS A 13 -18.98 14.78 -13.62
C CYS A 13 -19.87 15.86 -12.99
N ILE A 14 -20.20 16.93 -13.72
CA ILE A 14 -21.07 18.02 -13.27
C ILE A 14 -22.47 17.49 -12.97
N GLU A 15 -22.98 16.56 -13.77
CA GLU A 15 -24.29 15.94 -13.61
C GLU A 15 -24.29 14.77 -12.62
N HIS A 16 -23.18 14.50 -11.91
CA HIS A 16 -22.98 13.35 -10.99
C HIS A 16 -23.25 11.98 -11.64
N ARG A 17 -23.04 11.87 -12.94
CA ARG A 17 -23.17 10.62 -13.70
C ARG A 17 -21.82 9.89 -13.78
N GLU A 18 -21.88 8.56 -13.79
CA GLU A 18 -20.71 7.70 -13.95
C GLU A 18 -20.09 7.84 -15.35
N ILE A 19 -18.77 7.85 -15.42
CA ILE A 19 -17.99 7.62 -16.63
C ILE A 19 -17.83 6.12 -16.78
N PHE A 20 -18.31 5.54 -17.88
CA PHE A 20 -18.26 4.10 -18.05
C PHE A 20 -16.82 3.58 -18.14
N HIS A 21 -16.63 2.31 -17.80
CA HIS A 21 -15.32 1.70 -17.68
C HIS A 21 -14.41 1.93 -18.90
N ASP A 22 -14.88 1.62 -20.11
CA ASP A 22 -14.09 1.79 -21.33
C ASP A 22 -13.78 3.26 -21.66
N GLU A 23 -14.68 4.16 -21.32
CA GLU A 23 -14.49 5.61 -21.46
C GLU A 23 -13.43 6.11 -20.46
N MET A 24 -13.47 5.62 -19.23
CA MET A 24 -12.48 5.97 -18.21
C MET A 24 -11.10 5.41 -18.56
N LEU A 25 -11.00 4.20 -19.12
CA LEU A 25 -9.75 3.69 -19.69
C LEU A 25 -9.17 4.64 -20.73
N HIS A 26 -10.01 5.11 -21.67
CA HIS A 26 -9.57 6.05 -22.71
C HIS A 26 -9.06 7.36 -22.12
N LEU A 27 -9.82 7.99 -21.23
CA LEU A 27 -9.47 9.25 -20.59
C LEU A 27 -8.17 9.14 -19.77
N MET A 28 -8.01 8.06 -19.02
CA MET A 28 -6.81 7.82 -18.24
C MET A 28 -5.57 7.61 -19.13
N ARG A 29 -5.71 6.90 -20.28
CA ARG A 29 -4.60 6.77 -21.24
C ARG A 29 -4.19 8.12 -21.82
N MET A 30 -5.17 8.97 -22.20
CA MET A 30 -4.87 10.34 -22.64
C MET A 30 -4.12 11.13 -21.57
N LEU A 31 -4.58 11.04 -20.31
CA LEU A 31 -3.96 11.71 -19.17
C LEU A 31 -2.51 11.24 -18.95
N MET A 32 -2.29 9.91 -18.94
CA MET A 32 -0.97 9.31 -18.71
C MET A 32 0.01 9.54 -19.88
N ARG A 33 -0.48 9.77 -21.11
CA ARG A 33 0.34 10.16 -22.27
C ARG A 33 0.62 11.66 -22.35
N GLY A 34 -0.03 12.48 -21.49
CA GLY A 34 0.09 13.94 -21.54
C GLY A 34 -0.66 14.57 -22.72
N GLU A 35 -1.69 13.91 -23.22
CA GLU A 35 -2.52 14.37 -24.37
C GLU A 35 -3.63 15.33 -23.93
N MET A 36 -3.81 15.55 -22.62
CA MET A 36 -4.76 16.54 -22.08
C MET A 36 -4.03 17.83 -21.70
N SER A 37 -4.66 18.98 -21.97
CA SER A 37 -4.15 20.24 -21.43
C SER A 37 -4.22 20.23 -19.89
N PRO A 38 -3.31 20.93 -19.19
CA PRO A 38 -3.32 20.99 -17.71
C PRO A 38 -4.67 21.44 -17.15
N GLN A 39 -5.34 22.39 -17.80
CA GLN A 39 -6.66 22.90 -17.40
C GLN A 39 -7.74 21.82 -17.44
N ILE A 40 -7.80 21.06 -18.53
CA ILE A 40 -8.76 19.96 -18.69
C ILE A 40 -8.44 18.83 -17.72
N ALA A 41 -7.16 18.48 -17.55
CA ALA A 41 -6.72 17.48 -16.60
C ALA A 41 -7.12 17.86 -15.16
N ALA A 42 -6.85 19.11 -14.74
CA ALA A 42 -7.26 19.62 -13.44
C ALA A 42 -8.78 19.58 -13.25
N ALA A 43 -9.53 20.04 -14.23
CA ALA A 43 -11.00 20.04 -14.18
C ALA A 43 -11.55 18.60 -14.07
N LEU A 44 -11.02 17.65 -14.84
CA LEU A 44 -11.43 16.24 -14.78
C LEU A 44 -11.15 15.62 -13.42
N LEU A 45 -9.94 15.82 -12.88
CA LEU A 45 -9.56 15.30 -11.55
C LEU A 45 -10.46 15.87 -10.45
N MET A 46 -10.77 17.17 -10.51
CA MET A 46 -11.67 17.79 -9.54
C MET A 46 -13.12 17.36 -9.74
N GLY A 47 -13.57 17.22 -10.99
CA GLY A 47 -14.90 16.71 -11.31
C GLY A 47 -15.13 15.30 -10.75
N LEU A 48 -14.18 14.38 -10.97
CA LEU A 48 -14.19 13.04 -10.39
C LEU A 48 -14.25 13.09 -8.85
N ARG A 49 -13.39 13.91 -8.23
CA ARG A 49 -13.33 14.05 -6.77
C ARG A 49 -14.63 14.59 -6.16
N VAL A 50 -15.25 15.61 -6.78
CA VAL A 50 -16.51 16.20 -6.28
C VAL A 50 -17.67 15.25 -6.48
N LYS A 51 -17.74 14.57 -7.63
CA LYS A 51 -18.75 13.55 -7.92
C LYS A 51 -18.63 12.34 -6.99
N LYS A 52 -17.47 12.06 -6.46
CA LYS A 52 -16.99 10.81 -5.85
C LYS A 52 -16.84 9.71 -6.90
N GLU A 53 -15.65 9.14 -6.99
CA GLU A 53 -15.30 8.12 -7.96
C GLU A 53 -16.04 6.80 -7.67
N SER A 54 -16.59 6.18 -8.70
CA SER A 54 -17.18 4.84 -8.60
C SER A 54 -16.13 3.75 -8.59
N VAL A 55 -16.50 2.56 -8.11
CA VAL A 55 -15.65 1.36 -8.20
C VAL A 55 -15.22 1.08 -9.64
N GLY A 56 -16.11 1.31 -10.63
CA GLY A 56 -15.80 1.14 -12.07
C GLY A 56 -14.72 2.10 -12.56
N GLU A 57 -14.84 3.38 -12.21
CA GLU A 57 -13.89 4.42 -12.57
C GLU A 57 -12.51 4.20 -11.93
N ILE A 58 -12.48 3.85 -10.64
CA ILE A 58 -11.22 3.55 -9.93
C ILE A 58 -10.55 2.30 -10.53
N THR A 59 -11.32 1.27 -10.84
CA THR A 59 -10.80 0.04 -11.49
C THR A 59 -10.16 0.36 -12.83
N ALA A 60 -10.83 1.12 -13.70
CA ALA A 60 -10.31 1.51 -15.01
C ALA A 60 -9.04 2.36 -14.88
N ALA A 61 -9.03 3.31 -13.94
CA ALA A 61 -7.86 4.14 -13.66
C ALA A 61 -6.66 3.30 -13.19
N ALA A 62 -6.88 2.35 -12.27
CA ALA A 62 -5.84 1.44 -11.79
C ALA A 62 -5.30 0.53 -12.91
N GLN A 63 -6.16 0.03 -13.80
CA GLN A 63 -5.75 -0.78 -14.95
C GLN A 63 -4.80 -0.01 -15.87
N VAL A 64 -5.14 1.24 -16.20
CA VAL A 64 -4.26 2.09 -17.02
C VAL A 64 -2.95 2.39 -16.30
N MET A 65 -2.98 2.66 -15.00
CA MET A 65 -1.74 2.86 -14.24
C MET A 65 -0.83 1.62 -14.28
N ARG A 66 -1.39 0.41 -14.17
CA ARG A 66 -0.65 -0.85 -14.31
C ARG A 66 -0.11 -1.05 -15.74
N GLU A 67 -0.90 -0.68 -16.77
CA GLU A 67 -0.51 -0.73 -18.18
C GLU A 67 0.73 0.14 -18.47
N PHE A 68 0.85 1.30 -17.80
CA PHE A 68 1.96 2.25 -17.96
C PHE A 68 3.11 2.03 -16.96
N ALA A 69 2.97 1.11 -16.02
CA ALA A 69 4.03 0.82 -15.06
C ALA A 69 5.17 0.01 -15.72
N THR A 70 6.39 0.24 -15.28
CA THR A 70 7.52 -0.65 -15.57
C THR A 70 7.39 -1.90 -14.70
N PRO A 71 7.11 -3.08 -15.27
CA PRO A 71 6.78 -4.27 -14.49
C PRO A 71 8.02 -4.90 -13.85
N VAL A 72 7.81 -5.56 -12.72
CA VAL A 72 8.75 -6.50 -12.10
C VAL A 72 8.25 -7.91 -12.37
N ILE A 73 9.01 -8.69 -13.13
CA ILE A 73 8.61 -10.04 -13.53
C ILE A 73 9.14 -11.05 -12.51
N THR A 74 8.23 -11.78 -11.89
CA THR A 74 8.52 -12.86 -10.95
C THR A 74 7.92 -14.19 -11.42
N PRO A 75 8.42 -15.34 -10.96
CA PRO A 75 7.93 -16.66 -11.39
C PRO A 75 6.43 -16.86 -11.10
N ASP A 76 5.97 -16.48 -9.92
CA ASP A 76 4.57 -16.56 -9.53
C ASP A 76 4.11 -15.32 -8.75
N PRO A 77 3.51 -14.33 -9.44
CA PRO A 77 2.97 -13.14 -8.79
C PRO A 77 1.84 -13.45 -7.79
N SER A 78 1.21 -14.62 -7.91
CA SER A 78 0.10 -15.03 -7.05
C SER A 78 0.51 -15.38 -5.62
N GLU A 79 1.80 -15.67 -5.40
CA GLU A 79 2.38 -15.91 -4.06
C GLU A 79 2.85 -14.61 -3.40
N LEU A 80 2.95 -13.50 -4.16
CA LEU A 80 3.43 -12.25 -3.65
C LEU A 80 2.40 -11.55 -2.77
N LEU A 81 2.88 -10.91 -1.72
CA LEU A 81 2.13 -9.99 -0.87
C LEU A 81 2.64 -8.56 -1.06
N ASP A 82 1.74 -7.60 -1.33
CA ASP A 82 2.03 -6.18 -1.16
C ASP A 82 1.58 -5.70 0.24
N MET A 83 2.35 -4.80 0.83
CA MET A 83 2.04 -4.14 2.09
C MET A 83 2.14 -2.63 1.90
N CYS A 84 1.22 -2.07 1.14
CA CYS A 84 1.22 -0.66 0.76
C CYS A 84 -0.11 -0.01 1.12
N GLY A 85 -0.08 1.06 1.94
CA GLY A 85 -1.24 1.88 2.26
C GLY A 85 -1.36 3.12 1.38
N THR A 86 -2.50 3.82 1.48
CA THR A 86 -2.73 5.09 0.80
C THR A 86 -1.88 6.21 1.37
N GLY A 87 -1.44 6.09 2.61
CA GLY A 87 -0.81 7.17 3.36
C GLY A 87 -1.75 8.36 3.59
N GLY A 88 -1.20 9.42 4.18
CA GLY A 88 -1.93 10.68 4.31
C GLY A 88 -3.04 10.70 5.36
N ASP A 89 -3.04 9.78 6.30
CA ASP A 89 -3.97 9.67 7.42
C ASP A 89 -3.76 10.77 8.48
N GLY A 90 -2.58 11.42 8.48
CA GLY A 90 -2.22 12.48 9.43
C GLY A 90 -1.84 11.97 10.82
N SER A 91 -1.72 10.66 11.03
CA SER A 91 -1.37 10.05 12.33
C SER A 91 0.09 10.31 12.72
N ASN A 92 0.97 10.50 11.73
CA ASN A 92 2.42 10.68 11.89
C ASN A 92 3.07 9.55 12.71
N THR A 93 2.58 8.32 12.59
CA THR A 93 3.18 7.15 13.21
C THR A 93 4.46 6.72 12.47
N PHE A 94 5.29 5.92 13.16
CA PHE A 94 6.43 5.28 12.49
C PHE A 94 5.95 4.34 11.38
N ASN A 95 6.85 3.91 10.51
CA ASN A 95 6.50 3.11 9.33
C ASN A 95 6.15 1.66 9.70
N ILE A 96 4.95 1.44 10.25
CA ILE A 96 4.44 0.17 10.78
C ILE A 96 4.46 -0.91 9.70
N SER A 97 3.88 -0.65 8.52
CA SER A 97 3.85 -1.62 7.41
C SER A 97 5.24 -1.99 6.90
N THR A 98 6.22 -1.06 7.01
CA THR A 98 7.62 -1.35 6.66
C THR A 98 8.28 -2.26 7.71
N ALA A 99 8.01 -2.07 8.99
CA ALA A 99 8.47 -2.98 10.05
C ALA A 99 7.82 -4.37 9.92
N ALA A 100 6.50 -4.41 9.74
CA ALA A 100 5.72 -5.63 9.55
C ALA A 100 6.16 -6.45 8.33
N MET A 101 6.68 -5.81 7.27
CA MET A 101 7.25 -6.45 6.10
C MET A 101 8.38 -7.43 6.48
N PHE A 102 9.29 -7.02 7.38
CA PHE A 102 10.41 -7.88 7.80
C PHE A 102 9.93 -9.09 8.59
N VAL A 103 8.89 -8.92 9.42
CA VAL A 103 8.27 -10.01 10.16
C VAL A 103 7.60 -11.00 9.21
N ALA A 104 6.77 -10.50 8.28
CA ALA A 104 6.10 -11.35 7.28
C ALA A 104 7.10 -12.10 6.41
N ALA A 105 8.16 -11.44 5.94
CA ALA A 105 9.19 -12.07 5.13
C ALA A 105 10.00 -13.13 5.91
N ALA A 106 10.28 -12.90 7.19
CA ALA A 106 10.93 -13.87 8.06
C ALA A 106 10.03 -15.09 8.35
N ALA A 107 8.70 -14.88 8.36
CA ALA A 107 7.71 -15.97 8.44
C ALA A 107 7.52 -16.73 7.10
N GLY A 108 8.32 -16.41 6.08
CA GLY A 108 8.35 -17.10 4.79
C GLY A 108 7.39 -16.55 3.74
N VAL A 109 6.86 -15.34 3.92
CA VAL A 109 6.05 -14.63 2.90
C VAL A 109 6.98 -13.92 1.92
N LYS A 110 6.72 -14.05 0.60
CA LYS A 110 7.40 -13.24 -0.41
C LYS A 110 6.72 -11.87 -0.50
N VAL A 111 7.37 -10.84 0.01
CA VAL A 111 6.84 -9.47 0.05
C VAL A 111 7.38 -8.65 -1.11
N ALA A 112 6.48 -8.16 -1.96
CA ALA A 112 6.77 -7.23 -3.05
C ALA A 112 6.17 -5.86 -2.68
N LYS A 113 6.87 -5.11 -1.81
CA LYS A 113 6.37 -3.85 -1.27
C LYS A 113 6.52 -2.71 -2.26
N HIS A 114 5.40 -2.10 -2.65
CA HIS A 114 5.39 -0.84 -3.39
C HIS A 114 5.43 0.33 -2.41
N GLY A 115 6.31 1.30 -2.63
CA GLY A 115 6.46 2.41 -1.69
C GLY A 115 7.13 3.65 -2.27
N ASN A 116 7.07 4.73 -1.50
CA ASN A 116 7.60 6.04 -1.90
C ASN A 116 8.29 6.75 -0.73
N ARG A 117 8.94 7.88 -1.05
CA ARG A 117 9.29 8.89 -0.05
C ARG A 117 8.06 9.60 0.47
N SER A 118 8.17 10.19 1.64
CA SER A 118 7.07 10.98 2.19
C SER A 118 6.77 12.20 1.31
N ALA A 119 5.47 12.45 1.10
CA ALA A 119 4.97 13.68 0.50
C ALA A 119 4.33 14.62 1.53
N SER A 120 3.84 14.10 2.65
CA SER A 120 3.07 14.84 3.66
C SER A 120 3.33 14.39 5.10
N SER A 121 3.96 13.24 5.32
CA SER A 121 4.33 12.72 6.65
C SER A 121 5.81 12.95 6.96
N SER A 122 6.21 12.67 8.19
CA SER A 122 7.61 12.83 8.65
C SER A 122 8.59 11.83 8.01
N SER A 123 8.09 10.65 7.53
CA SER A 123 8.92 9.60 6.96
C SER A 123 8.10 8.70 6.02
N GLY A 124 8.56 8.54 4.79
CA GLY A 124 8.04 7.53 3.86
C GLY A 124 8.77 6.19 3.99
N SER A 125 8.23 5.12 3.40
CA SER A 125 8.85 3.80 3.46
C SER A 125 10.26 3.76 2.85
N ALA A 126 10.50 4.51 1.77
CA ALA A 126 11.83 4.64 1.19
C ALA A 126 12.82 5.35 2.13
N ASP A 127 12.37 6.43 2.78
CA ASP A 127 13.22 7.23 3.67
C ASP A 127 13.69 6.41 4.88
N VAL A 128 12.80 5.63 5.49
CA VAL A 128 13.15 4.81 6.66
C VAL A 128 14.00 3.60 6.27
N LEU A 129 13.77 2.98 5.10
CA LEU A 129 14.61 1.87 4.64
C LEU A 129 16.06 2.33 4.39
N GLU A 130 16.25 3.52 3.84
CA GLU A 130 17.59 4.13 3.71
C GLU A 130 18.22 4.43 5.08
N ALA A 131 17.44 4.93 6.05
CA ALA A 131 17.92 5.15 7.41
C ALA A 131 18.32 3.84 8.12
N LEU A 132 17.67 2.73 7.80
CA LEU A 132 18.02 1.37 8.26
C LEU A 132 19.22 0.76 7.51
N GLY A 133 19.72 1.44 6.49
CA GLY A 133 20.91 1.04 5.74
C GLY A 133 20.64 0.20 4.50
N ALA A 134 19.42 0.17 4.00
CA ALA A 134 19.10 -0.45 2.72
C ALA A 134 19.48 0.48 1.55
N SER A 135 19.78 -0.08 0.40
CA SER A 135 19.88 0.62 -0.88
C SER A 135 18.60 0.40 -1.68
N LEU A 136 18.11 1.41 -2.41
CA LEU A 136 16.75 1.35 -2.99
C LEU A 136 16.67 1.68 -4.50
N VAL A 137 17.79 1.92 -5.15
CA VAL A 137 17.80 2.20 -6.61
C VAL A 137 18.11 0.91 -7.34
N PHE A 138 17.08 0.24 -7.86
CA PHE A 138 17.20 -1.07 -8.50
C PHE A 138 16.49 -1.11 -9.84
N SER A 139 17.04 -1.91 -10.78
CA SER A 139 16.29 -2.32 -11.96
C SER A 139 15.17 -3.30 -11.56
N PRO A 140 14.13 -3.48 -12.40
CA PRO A 140 13.09 -4.48 -12.15
C PRO A 140 13.63 -5.89 -11.91
N GLU A 141 14.70 -6.28 -12.61
CA GLU A 141 15.36 -7.59 -12.48
C GLU A 141 16.05 -7.72 -11.11
N GLN A 142 16.68 -6.65 -10.63
CA GLN A 142 17.30 -6.62 -9.30
C GLN A 142 16.26 -6.71 -8.19
N VAL A 143 15.09 -6.07 -8.36
CA VAL A 143 13.96 -6.21 -7.43
C VAL A 143 13.47 -7.66 -7.42
N ALA A 144 13.28 -8.28 -8.58
CA ALA A 144 12.87 -9.68 -8.67
C ALA A 144 13.89 -10.62 -7.99
N ALA A 145 15.18 -10.41 -8.23
CA ALA A 145 16.25 -11.17 -7.57
C ALA A 145 16.23 -10.95 -6.04
N SER A 146 15.97 -9.74 -5.56
CA SER A 146 15.85 -9.46 -4.12
C SER A 146 14.68 -10.22 -3.48
N ILE A 147 13.54 -10.33 -4.17
CA ILE A 147 12.40 -11.15 -3.70
C ILE A 147 12.82 -12.61 -3.54
N GLU A 148 13.51 -13.19 -4.52
CA GLU A 148 13.91 -14.61 -4.47
C GLU A 148 14.97 -14.87 -3.39
N GLU A 149 15.93 -13.97 -3.20
CA GLU A 149 17.03 -14.16 -2.24
C GLU A 149 16.68 -13.81 -0.80
N THR A 150 15.82 -12.81 -0.61
CA THR A 150 15.55 -12.27 0.73
C THR A 150 14.08 -12.38 1.16
N ASN A 151 13.19 -12.85 0.30
CA ASN A 151 11.74 -12.74 0.40
C ASN A 151 11.24 -11.28 0.45
N ILE A 152 12.05 -10.29 0.08
CA ILE A 152 11.66 -8.87 0.07
C ILE A 152 12.14 -8.22 -1.23
N GLY A 153 11.21 -7.57 -1.95
CA GLY A 153 11.52 -6.62 -2.99
C GLY A 153 10.85 -5.28 -2.68
N PHE A 154 11.63 -4.21 -2.72
CA PHE A 154 11.10 -2.86 -2.56
C PHE A 154 11.05 -2.16 -3.91
N MET A 155 9.86 -1.77 -4.35
CA MET A 155 9.61 -1.08 -5.60
C MET A 155 9.40 0.42 -5.33
N PHE A 156 10.43 1.20 -5.65
CA PHE A 156 10.37 2.66 -5.49
C PHE A 156 9.44 3.26 -6.55
N ALA A 157 8.29 3.79 -6.15
CA ALA A 157 7.21 4.21 -7.05
C ALA A 157 7.65 5.12 -8.22
N PRO A 158 8.53 6.13 -8.06
CA PRO A 158 9.00 6.95 -9.16
C PRO A 158 9.77 6.18 -10.25
N ALA A 159 10.45 5.10 -9.90
CA ALA A 159 11.19 4.28 -10.86
C ALA A 159 10.26 3.43 -11.75
N HIS A 160 9.08 3.06 -11.23
CA HIS A 160 8.13 2.20 -11.93
C HIS A 160 7.00 2.96 -12.63
N HIS A 161 6.65 4.16 -12.18
CA HIS A 161 5.51 4.94 -12.69
C HIS A 161 5.95 6.21 -13.42
N GLY A 162 6.84 6.08 -14.41
CA GLY A 162 7.41 7.20 -15.16
C GLY A 162 6.37 8.12 -15.84
N ALA A 163 5.21 7.59 -16.23
CA ALA A 163 4.12 8.37 -16.83
C ALA A 163 3.47 9.37 -15.86
N MET A 164 3.64 9.19 -14.54
CA MET A 164 3.15 10.14 -13.53
C MET A 164 3.74 11.56 -13.68
N LYS A 165 4.91 11.70 -14.34
CA LYS A 165 5.49 13.02 -14.64
C LYS A 165 4.54 13.91 -15.43
N ASN A 166 3.67 13.36 -16.28
CA ASN A 166 2.74 14.10 -17.14
C ASN A 166 1.62 14.78 -16.35
N ILE A 167 1.33 14.32 -15.12
CA ILE A 167 0.28 14.88 -14.26
C ILE A 167 0.83 15.50 -12.96
N ALA A 168 2.11 15.33 -12.67
CA ALA A 168 2.72 15.75 -11.41
C ALA A 168 2.57 17.25 -11.15
N ALA A 169 2.78 18.10 -12.15
CA ALA A 169 2.64 19.56 -12.05
C ALA A 169 1.20 19.95 -11.70
N VAL A 170 0.20 19.37 -12.40
CA VAL A 170 -1.22 19.62 -12.14
C VAL A 170 -1.61 19.22 -10.71
N ARG A 171 -1.18 18.03 -10.25
CA ARG A 171 -1.46 17.56 -8.89
C ARG A 171 -0.82 18.46 -7.83
N LYS A 172 0.41 18.92 -8.07
CA LYS A 172 1.10 19.84 -7.16
C LYS A 172 0.39 21.18 -7.05
N GLU A 173 -0.07 21.73 -8.19
CA GLU A 173 -0.76 23.02 -8.23
C GLU A 173 -2.15 22.95 -7.59
N LEU A 174 -2.89 21.83 -7.82
CA LEU A 174 -4.18 21.60 -7.17
C LEU A 174 -4.07 21.55 -5.63
N GLY A 175 -3.00 20.98 -5.07
CA GLY A 175 -2.75 20.92 -3.63
C GLY A 175 -3.80 20.14 -2.82
N VAL A 176 -4.71 19.41 -3.47
CA VAL A 176 -5.78 18.63 -2.83
C VAL A 176 -5.71 17.17 -3.25
N ARG A 177 -6.39 16.31 -2.51
CA ARG A 177 -6.50 14.89 -2.85
C ARG A 177 -7.34 14.69 -4.10
N THR A 178 -6.87 13.81 -4.98
CA THR A 178 -7.55 13.38 -6.21
C THR A 178 -7.58 11.85 -6.26
N ILE A 179 -8.14 11.26 -7.31
CA ILE A 179 -8.14 9.80 -7.53
C ILE A 179 -6.72 9.19 -7.39
N PHE A 180 -5.66 9.92 -7.74
CA PHE A 180 -4.27 9.42 -7.61
C PHE A 180 -3.82 9.14 -6.17
N ASN A 181 -4.51 9.70 -5.17
CA ASN A 181 -4.19 9.41 -3.76
C ASN A 181 -4.69 8.04 -3.30
N ILE A 182 -5.59 7.42 -4.05
CA ILE A 182 -6.13 6.09 -3.76
C ILE A 182 -5.69 5.03 -4.77
N LEU A 183 -5.03 5.43 -5.88
CA LEU A 183 -4.58 4.51 -6.92
C LEU A 183 -3.24 3.82 -6.60
N GLY A 184 -2.36 4.47 -5.84
CA GLY A 184 -1.01 3.95 -5.56
C GLY A 184 -1.00 2.48 -5.13
N PRO A 185 -1.72 2.10 -4.05
CA PRO A 185 -1.76 0.72 -3.58
C PRO A 185 -2.39 -0.30 -4.55
N LEU A 186 -3.13 0.17 -5.55
CA LEU A 186 -3.78 -0.68 -6.57
C LEU A 186 -2.86 -1.02 -7.75
N THR A 187 -1.64 -0.47 -7.78
CA THR A 187 -0.80 -0.43 -8.99
C THR A 187 0.57 -1.05 -8.78
N ASN A 188 0.64 -2.10 -7.96
CA ASN A 188 1.88 -2.83 -7.67
C ASN A 188 2.56 -3.32 -8.95
N PRO A 189 3.83 -2.93 -9.22
CA PRO A 189 4.53 -3.30 -10.46
C PRO A 189 4.82 -4.80 -10.59
N ALA A 190 4.87 -5.55 -9.48
CA ALA A 190 5.04 -7.01 -9.50
C ALA A 190 3.71 -7.75 -9.62
N SER A 191 2.58 -7.03 -9.74
CA SER A 191 1.23 -7.62 -9.83
C SER A 191 0.92 -8.59 -8.70
N ALA A 192 1.35 -8.26 -7.47
CA ALA A 192 1.13 -9.10 -6.29
C ALA A 192 -0.32 -9.54 -6.17
N GLY A 193 -0.54 -10.85 -6.03
CA GLY A 193 -1.86 -11.45 -5.95
C GLY A 193 -2.54 -11.23 -4.61
N ASN A 194 -1.77 -10.95 -3.57
CA ASN A 194 -2.26 -10.75 -2.21
C ASN A 194 -1.84 -9.37 -1.68
N GLN A 195 -2.62 -8.82 -0.73
CA GLN A 195 -2.31 -7.49 -0.20
C GLN A 195 -2.89 -7.25 1.19
N LEU A 196 -2.10 -6.59 2.05
CA LEU A 196 -2.59 -5.84 3.20
C LEU A 196 -2.48 -4.36 2.86
N MET A 197 -3.63 -3.66 2.75
CA MET A 197 -3.71 -2.26 2.35
C MET A 197 -4.36 -1.42 3.43
N GLY A 198 -3.65 -0.44 3.97
CA GLY A 198 -4.22 0.58 4.82
C GLY A 198 -4.85 1.72 4.01
N VAL A 199 -6.00 2.24 4.48
CA VAL A 199 -6.68 3.36 3.82
C VAL A 199 -7.00 4.49 4.80
N PHE A 200 -6.79 5.74 4.35
CA PHE A 200 -6.96 6.93 5.19
C PHE A 200 -8.41 7.29 5.53
N HIS A 201 -9.40 6.64 4.96
CA HIS A 201 -10.81 6.95 5.18
C HIS A 201 -11.65 5.67 5.21
N PRO A 202 -12.63 5.55 6.14
CA PRO A 202 -13.43 4.33 6.28
C PRO A 202 -14.22 3.96 5.02
N ASP A 203 -14.76 4.94 4.28
CA ASP A 203 -15.49 4.66 3.03
C ASP A 203 -14.64 3.92 1.99
N LEU A 204 -13.32 4.04 2.05
CA LEU A 204 -12.42 3.38 1.11
C LEU A 204 -12.29 1.88 1.37
N VAL A 205 -12.60 1.39 2.56
CA VAL A 205 -12.50 -0.04 2.89
C VAL A 205 -13.35 -0.86 1.91
N GLY A 206 -14.64 -0.58 1.85
CA GLY A 206 -15.57 -1.29 0.95
C GLY A 206 -15.35 -0.99 -0.54
N ILE A 207 -14.88 0.21 -0.87
CA ILE A 207 -14.56 0.60 -2.26
C ILE A 207 -13.34 -0.16 -2.76
N GLN A 208 -12.21 -0.08 -2.04
CA GLN A 208 -10.92 -0.64 -2.47
C GLN A 208 -10.96 -2.17 -2.55
N VAL A 209 -11.63 -2.84 -1.63
CA VAL A 209 -11.75 -4.31 -1.68
C VAL A 209 -12.49 -4.78 -2.94
N ARG A 210 -13.54 -4.05 -3.37
CA ARG A 210 -14.27 -4.35 -4.61
C ARG A 210 -13.47 -3.99 -5.87
N VAL A 211 -12.66 -2.95 -5.81
CA VAL A 211 -11.71 -2.64 -6.89
C VAL A 211 -10.69 -3.76 -7.02
N MET A 212 -10.09 -4.21 -5.92
CA MET A 212 -9.13 -5.32 -5.93
C MET A 212 -9.76 -6.63 -6.45
N GLN A 213 -11.02 -6.90 -6.10
CA GLN A 213 -11.77 -8.03 -6.66
C GLN A 213 -11.88 -7.92 -8.20
N ARG A 214 -12.23 -6.75 -8.73
CA ARG A 214 -12.33 -6.52 -10.18
C ARG A 214 -10.96 -6.56 -10.89
N LEU A 215 -9.89 -6.21 -10.19
CA LEU A 215 -8.52 -6.32 -10.68
C LEU A 215 -7.96 -7.75 -10.62
N GLY A 216 -8.72 -8.72 -10.10
CA GLY A 216 -8.36 -10.14 -10.07
C GLY A 216 -7.42 -10.54 -8.93
N ALA A 217 -7.36 -9.76 -7.85
CA ALA A 217 -6.61 -10.13 -6.66
C ALA A 217 -7.17 -11.42 -6.02
N LYS A 218 -6.33 -12.14 -5.27
CA LYS A 218 -6.69 -13.43 -4.65
C LYS A 218 -7.14 -13.27 -3.21
N HIS A 219 -6.28 -12.74 -2.35
CA HIS A 219 -6.57 -12.52 -0.94
C HIS A 219 -6.09 -11.12 -0.54
N VAL A 220 -7.02 -10.29 -0.11
CA VAL A 220 -6.75 -8.89 0.21
C VAL A 220 -7.43 -8.51 1.51
N LEU A 221 -6.72 -7.84 2.40
CA LEU A 221 -7.28 -7.15 3.55
C LEU A 221 -7.10 -5.64 3.36
N ILE A 222 -8.21 -4.92 3.32
CA ILE A 222 -8.24 -3.45 3.35
C ILE A 222 -8.57 -3.03 4.76
N VAL A 223 -7.70 -2.25 5.41
CA VAL A 223 -7.85 -1.91 6.83
C VAL A 223 -7.93 -0.40 7.05
N HIS A 224 -8.72 0.00 8.05
CA HIS A 224 -8.81 1.37 8.54
C HIS A 224 -9.07 1.36 10.04
N GLY A 225 -8.14 1.88 10.83
CA GLY A 225 -8.33 2.09 12.27
C GLY A 225 -9.37 3.18 12.53
N LYS A 226 -10.35 2.92 13.41
CA LYS A 226 -11.40 3.91 13.75
C LYS A 226 -10.84 5.16 14.46
N ASP A 227 -9.60 5.15 14.87
CA ASP A 227 -8.85 6.33 15.33
C ASP A 227 -8.20 7.15 14.20
N GLY A 228 -8.46 6.77 12.95
CA GLY A 228 -8.04 7.47 11.74
C GLY A 228 -6.80 6.93 11.06
N MET A 229 -6.13 5.90 11.63
CA MET A 229 -4.93 5.31 11.04
C MET A 229 -5.23 4.50 9.77
N ASP A 230 -4.34 4.57 8.80
CA ASP A 230 -4.32 3.68 7.63
C ASP A 230 -3.55 2.36 7.90
N GLU A 231 -3.70 1.82 9.11
CA GLU A 231 -3.15 0.55 9.61
C GLU A 231 -4.16 -0.11 10.55
N ALA A 232 -3.99 -1.37 10.89
CA ALA A 232 -4.70 -1.96 12.02
C ALA A 232 -4.21 -1.35 13.33
N SER A 233 -5.15 -0.84 14.14
CA SER A 233 -4.84 -0.05 15.33
C SER A 233 -4.88 -0.88 16.61
N LEU A 234 -4.04 -0.49 17.59
CA LEU A 234 -4.16 -0.94 18.97
C LEU A 234 -5.03 0.01 19.81
N GLY A 235 -5.31 1.23 19.32
CA GLY A 235 -6.04 2.26 20.05
C GLY A 235 -7.55 2.26 19.80
N ALA A 236 -8.00 1.51 18.80
CA ALA A 236 -9.40 1.45 18.38
C ALA A 236 -9.70 0.16 17.62
N ALA A 237 -10.97 -0.13 17.39
CA ALA A 237 -11.38 -1.14 16.44
C ALA A 237 -10.88 -0.79 15.02
N THR A 238 -10.64 -1.80 14.21
CA THR A 238 -10.22 -1.67 12.82
C THR A 238 -11.31 -2.21 11.90
N LEU A 239 -11.76 -1.38 10.94
CA LEU A 239 -12.61 -1.82 9.85
C LEU A 239 -11.79 -2.66 8.88
N VAL A 240 -12.32 -3.80 8.45
CA VAL A 240 -11.67 -4.73 7.52
C VAL A 240 -12.60 -5.01 6.35
N GLY A 241 -12.09 -4.79 5.14
CA GLY A 241 -12.67 -5.30 3.90
C GLY A 241 -11.82 -6.47 3.42
N GLU A 242 -12.32 -7.67 3.46
CA GLU A 242 -11.61 -8.87 3.04
C GLU A 242 -12.13 -9.36 1.70
N LEU A 243 -11.22 -9.62 0.77
CA LEU A 243 -11.44 -10.43 -0.42
C LEU A 243 -10.70 -11.75 -0.22
N LYS A 244 -11.45 -12.85 -0.19
CA LYS A 244 -10.88 -14.20 -0.15
C LYS A 244 -11.77 -15.15 -0.96
N ASP A 245 -11.18 -16.03 -1.74
CA ASP A 245 -11.89 -17.00 -2.58
C ASP A 245 -12.97 -16.36 -3.47
N GLY A 246 -12.69 -15.17 -4.00
CA GLY A 246 -13.61 -14.39 -4.82
C GLY A 246 -14.76 -13.72 -4.07
N GLN A 247 -14.88 -13.91 -2.75
CA GLN A 247 -15.92 -13.34 -1.91
C GLN A 247 -15.42 -12.11 -1.17
N VAL A 248 -16.23 -11.04 -1.13
CA VAL A 248 -15.97 -9.84 -0.34
C VAL A 248 -16.78 -9.89 0.95
N ARG A 249 -16.11 -9.64 2.08
CA ARG A 249 -16.72 -9.49 3.40
C ARG A 249 -16.22 -8.19 4.03
N GLU A 250 -17.08 -7.56 4.83
CA GLU A 250 -16.72 -6.38 5.61
C GLU A 250 -17.07 -6.67 7.07
N TYR A 251 -16.12 -6.45 7.96
CA TYR A 251 -16.25 -6.70 9.40
C TYR A 251 -15.32 -5.79 10.20
N GLU A 252 -15.41 -5.87 11.52
CA GLU A 252 -14.51 -5.18 12.44
C GLU A 252 -13.68 -6.21 13.21
N ILE A 253 -12.45 -5.85 13.52
CA ILE A 253 -11.60 -6.55 14.49
C ILE A 253 -11.20 -5.59 15.59
N HIS A 254 -11.00 -6.14 16.77
CA HIS A 254 -10.56 -5.40 17.94
C HIS A 254 -9.30 -6.04 18.51
N PRO A 255 -8.32 -5.28 19.02
CA PRO A 255 -7.10 -5.87 19.61
C PRO A 255 -7.41 -6.92 20.70
N GLU A 256 -8.45 -6.67 21.50
CA GLU A 256 -8.89 -7.57 22.57
C GLU A 256 -9.42 -8.92 22.05
N ASP A 257 -9.88 -9.02 20.80
CA ASP A 257 -10.30 -10.29 20.17
C ASP A 257 -9.12 -11.27 20.08
N PHE A 258 -7.89 -10.73 20.10
CA PHE A 258 -6.62 -11.45 20.00
C PHE A 258 -5.85 -11.48 21.33
N GLY A 259 -6.48 -11.09 22.44
CA GLY A 259 -5.86 -11.01 23.75
C GLY A 259 -4.83 -9.88 23.89
N MET A 260 -4.86 -8.88 22.99
CA MET A 260 -3.97 -7.73 23.02
C MET A 260 -4.62 -6.58 23.80
N ALA A 261 -3.85 -5.89 24.64
CA ALA A 261 -4.36 -4.73 25.37
C ALA A 261 -4.54 -3.52 24.43
N MET A 262 -5.62 -2.78 24.62
CA MET A 262 -5.81 -1.47 24.00
C MET A 262 -4.73 -0.50 24.44
N THR A 263 -4.06 0.14 23.48
CA THR A 263 -2.95 1.05 23.75
C THR A 263 -3.02 2.29 22.88
N SER A 264 -2.75 3.47 23.47
CA SER A 264 -2.72 4.73 22.76
C SER A 264 -1.57 4.80 21.74
N ASN A 265 -1.86 5.32 20.54
CA ASN A 265 -0.89 5.50 19.46
C ASN A 265 0.08 6.69 19.69
N ARG A 266 0.02 7.38 20.83
CA ARG A 266 0.88 8.55 21.10
C ARG A 266 2.35 8.19 21.16
N SER A 267 2.71 7.04 21.74
CA SER A 267 4.11 6.59 21.90
C SER A 267 4.78 6.15 20.60
N ILE A 268 4.02 5.98 19.53
CA ILE A 268 4.52 5.52 18.23
C ILE A 268 4.49 6.63 17.16
N ARG A 269 4.19 7.89 17.56
CA ARG A 269 4.32 9.06 16.69
C ARG A 269 5.78 9.48 16.58
N VAL A 270 6.16 9.88 15.36
CA VAL A 270 7.53 10.27 15.02
C VAL A 270 7.56 11.55 14.21
N ASN A 271 8.68 12.28 14.31
CA ASN A 271 8.92 13.53 13.60
C ASN A 271 10.04 13.41 12.56
N SER A 272 10.74 12.28 12.53
CA SER A 272 11.83 12.03 11.58
C SER A 272 11.89 10.55 11.18
N ARG A 273 12.63 10.28 10.10
CA ARG A 273 12.91 8.91 9.65
C ARG A 273 13.85 8.17 10.63
N GLU A 274 14.70 8.90 11.34
CA GLU A 274 15.61 8.36 12.35
C GLU A 274 14.82 7.85 13.57
N GLU A 275 13.82 8.64 14.05
CA GLU A 275 12.90 8.20 15.09
C GLU A 275 12.08 6.99 14.64
N SER A 276 11.60 6.98 13.38
CA SER A 276 10.89 5.85 12.80
C SER A 276 11.77 4.58 12.75
N ALA A 277 13.03 4.73 12.30
CA ALA A 277 13.98 3.63 12.28
C ALA A 277 14.27 3.06 13.69
N ALA A 278 14.35 3.93 14.69
CA ALA A 278 14.55 3.49 16.07
C ALA A 278 13.39 2.62 16.58
N LEU A 279 12.12 3.06 16.36
CA LEU A 279 10.95 2.27 16.74
C LEU A 279 10.84 0.95 15.97
N ILE A 280 11.23 0.92 14.68
CA ILE A 280 11.32 -0.33 13.92
C ILE A 280 12.32 -1.27 14.60
N MET A 281 13.49 -0.76 14.99
CA MET A 281 14.52 -1.55 15.65
C MET A 281 14.06 -2.08 17.00
N GLU A 282 13.35 -1.27 17.81
CA GLU A 282 12.76 -1.71 19.08
C GLU A 282 11.78 -2.88 18.84
N ALA A 283 10.86 -2.73 17.87
CA ALA A 283 9.89 -3.77 17.54
C ALA A 283 10.55 -5.06 17.07
N LEU A 284 11.52 -4.99 16.14
CA LEU A 284 12.19 -6.17 15.59
C LEU A 284 13.16 -6.83 16.58
N ASN A 285 13.62 -6.10 17.61
CA ASN A 285 14.41 -6.64 18.73
C ASN A 285 13.54 -7.22 19.86
N ASN A 286 12.23 -7.40 19.63
CA ASN A 286 11.28 -7.91 20.62
C ASN A 286 11.21 -7.07 21.91
N GLN A 287 11.49 -5.78 21.81
CA GLN A 287 11.35 -4.89 22.97
C GLN A 287 9.88 -4.69 23.28
N GLU A 288 9.46 -5.02 24.50
CA GLU A 288 8.06 -4.87 24.92
C GLU A 288 7.58 -3.44 24.81
N GLY A 289 6.38 -3.25 24.21
CA GLY A 289 5.77 -1.94 24.04
C GLY A 289 4.88 -1.84 22.81
N THR A 290 4.24 -0.68 22.65
CA THR A 290 3.26 -0.41 21.59
C THR A 290 3.84 -0.63 20.19
N ALA A 291 5.14 -0.32 19.97
CA ALA A 291 5.77 -0.50 18.66
C ALA A 291 5.85 -1.97 18.25
N ARG A 292 6.27 -2.87 19.18
CA ARG A 292 6.30 -4.32 18.93
C ARG A 292 4.88 -4.84 18.68
N ASP A 293 3.94 -4.46 19.52
CA ASP A 293 2.60 -5.03 19.49
C ASP A 293 1.85 -4.63 18.23
N ILE A 294 1.94 -3.36 17.79
CA ILE A 294 1.30 -2.93 16.54
C ILE A 294 1.96 -3.54 15.29
N VAL A 295 3.29 -3.74 15.32
CA VAL A 295 4.00 -4.46 14.25
C VAL A 295 3.55 -5.92 14.21
N GLY A 296 3.42 -6.58 15.37
CA GLY A 296 2.92 -7.95 15.48
C GLY A 296 1.50 -8.08 14.92
N LEU A 297 0.60 -7.15 15.28
CA LEU A 297 -0.78 -7.11 14.76
C LEU A 297 -0.81 -7.00 13.23
N ASN A 298 -0.14 -6.00 12.67
CA ASN A 298 -0.15 -5.77 11.21
C ASN A 298 0.63 -6.86 10.44
N ALA A 299 1.70 -7.40 11.01
CA ALA A 299 2.41 -8.55 10.42
C ALA A 299 1.54 -9.82 10.43
N GLY A 300 0.79 -10.07 11.49
CA GLY A 300 -0.12 -11.20 11.57
C GLY A 300 -1.22 -11.14 10.50
N LEU A 301 -1.83 -9.96 10.31
CA LEU A 301 -2.78 -9.72 9.21
C LEU A 301 -2.14 -9.94 7.83
N ALA A 302 -0.90 -9.48 7.64
CA ALA A 302 -0.15 -9.66 6.40
C ALA A 302 0.16 -11.13 6.12
N ILE A 303 0.56 -11.89 7.11
CA ILE A 303 0.84 -13.34 7.03
C ILE A 303 -0.44 -14.11 6.66
N TYR A 304 -1.58 -13.74 7.25
CA TYR A 304 -2.89 -14.28 6.89
C TYR A 304 -3.29 -13.92 5.46
N ALA A 305 -3.16 -12.65 5.07
CA ALA A 305 -3.46 -12.19 3.71
C ALA A 305 -2.57 -12.88 2.64
N ALA A 306 -1.36 -13.30 3.01
CA ALA A 306 -0.47 -14.09 2.16
C ALA A 306 -0.83 -15.58 2.10
N ASN A 307 -1.94 -16.02 2.69
CA ASN A 307 -2.36 -17.43 2.81
C ASN A 307 -1.29 -18.35 3.48
N ARG A 308 -0.45 -17.76 4.34
CA ARG A 308 0.55 -18.54 5.09
C ARG A 308 -0.05 -19.22 6.31
N THR A 309 -1.20 -18.73 6.76
CA THR A 309 -2.01 -19.28 7.85
C THR A 309 -3.49 -19.25 7.49
N ASP A 310 -4.29 -20.08 8.15
CA ASP A 310 -5.73 -20.24 7.85
C ASP A 310 -6.60 -19.21 8.59
N SER A 311 -6.05 -18.51 9.59
CA SER A 311 -6.77 -17.49 10.37
C SER A 311 -5.86 -16.34 10.77
N ILE A 312 -6.48 -15.21 11.15
CA ILE A 312 -5.77 -14.03 11.68
C ILE A 312 -5.03 -14.38 12.97
N GLU A 313 -5.67 -15.13 13.88
CA GLU A 313 -5.07 -15.54 15.16
C GLU A 313 -3.79 -16.37 14.93
N ALA A 314 -3.82 -17.31 13.98
CA ALA A 314 -2.65 -18.10 13.62
C ALA A 314 -1.56 -17.21 12.99
N GLY A 315 -1.94 -16.22 12.21
CA GLY A 315 -1.03 -15.21 11.65
C GLY A 315 -0.35 -14.38 12.73
N LEU A 316 -1.11 -13.89 13.71
CA LEU A 316 -0.58 -13.14 14.84
C LEU A 316 0.39 -13.98 15.67
N LYS A 317 0.00 -15.22 15.99
CA LYS A 317 0.88 -16.15 16.72
C LYS A 317 2.21 -16.31 16.00
N LEU A 318 2.19 -16.59 14.70
CA LEU A 318 3.41 -16.75 13.91
C LEU A 318 4.23 -15.45 13.85
N ALA A 319 3.58 -14.28 13.75
CA ALA A 319 4.26 -12.98 13.76
C ALA A 319 5.02 -12.76 15.08
N PHE A 320 4.37 -12.96 16.23
CA PHE A 320 5.03 -12.80 17.54
C PHE A 320 6.13 -13.84 17.79
N GLU A 321 5.96 -15.09 17.37
CA GLU A 321 7.02 -16.12 17.40
C GLU A 321 8.22 -15.70 16.54
N THR A 322 7.99 -15.12 15.37
CA THR A 322 9.03 -14.64 14.45
C THR A 322 9.78 -13.42 15.00
N ILE A 323 9.09 -12.54 15.72
CA ILE A 323 9.73 -11.43 16.43
C ILE A 323 10.56 -11.97 17.61
N ALA A 324 9.98 -12.85 18.43
CA ALA A 324 10.58 -13.36 19.66
C ALA A 324 11.86 -14.18 19.44
N ASN A 325 11.93 -14.92 18.33
CA ASN A 325 13.12 -15.72 18.00
C ASN A 325 14.22 -14.93 17.26
N GLY A 326 14.02 -13.64 16.98
CA GLY A 326 15.00 -12.76 16.34
C GLY A 326 15.04 -12.85 14.81
N ALA A 327 14.28 -13.74 14.17
CA ALA A 327 14.30 -13.94 12.71
C ALA A 327 13.90 -12.69 11.93
N ALA A 328 12.98 -11.88 12.48
CA ALA A 328 12.57 -10.61 11.85
C ALA A 328 13.74 -9.60 11.81
N ARG A 329 14.55 -9.53 12.85
CA ARG A 329 15.74 -8.69 12.89
C ARG A 329 16.81 -9.16 11.91
N GLU A 330 17.09 -10.47 11.87
CA GLU A 330 18.01 -11.06 10.92
C GLU A 330 17.57 -10.82 9.48
N LYS A 331 16.25 -10.84 9.19
CA LYS A 331 15.68 -10.56 7.88
C LYS A 331 15.98 -9.12 7.43
N LEU A 332 15.86 -8.14 8.31
CA LEU A 332 16.27 -6.76 8.03
C LEU A 332 17.77 -6.69 7.67
N GLU A 333 18.63 -7.33 8.44
CA GLU A 333 20.08 -7.34 8.17
C GLU A 333 20.43 -8.01 6.85
N GLN A 334 19.76 -9.14 6.53
CA GLN A 334 19.87 -9.84 5.26
C GLN A 334 19.50 -8.94 4.10
N PHE A 335 18.33 -8.29 4.17
CA PHE A 335 17.83 -7.39 3.14
C PHE A 335 18.78 -6.20 2.93
N CYS A 336 19.19 -5.51 4.01
CA CYS A 336 20.11 -4.38 3.92
C CYS A 336 21.48 -4.79 3.35
N SER A 337 22.00 -5.94 3.75
CA SER A 337 23.27 -6.46 3.22
C SER A 337 23.16 -6.80 1.72
N TYR A 338 22.07 -7.47 1.32
CA TYR A 338 21.86 -7.84 -0.08
C TYR A 338 21.69 -6.62 -0.96
N THR A 339 20.86 -5.67 -0.56
CA THR A 339 20.59 -4.46 -1.35
C THR A 339 21.81 -3.57 -1.52
N ARG A 340 22.70 -3.50 -0.53
CA ARG A 340 24.00 -2.80 -0.68
C ARG A 340 24.92 -3.47 -1.71
N LYS A 341 24.94 -4.81 -1.76
CA LYS A 341 25.75 -5.55 -2.75
C LYS A 341 25.26 -5.34 -4.18
N LEU A 342 23.94 -5.12 -4.38
CA LEU A 342 23.39 -4.86 -5.72
C LEU A 342 23.84 -3.49 -6.28
N ASN A 343 24.26 -2.56 -5.45
CA ASN A 343 24.70 -1.23 -5.84
C ASN A 343 26.24 -1.02 -5.76
N ALA A 344 26.98 -2.04 -5.34
CA ALA A 344 28.44 -2.05 -5.32
C ALA A 344 29.02 -2.49 -6.67
#